data_97ebb614b72479ba1888f5c1a0188cf8
#
_entry.id   97ebb614b72479ba1888f5c1a0188cf8
#
_cell.length_a   1.000
_cell.length_b   1.000
_cell.length_c   1.000
_cell.angle_alpha   90.00
_cell.angle_beta   90.00
_cell.angle_gamma   90.00
#
_symmetry.space_group_name_H-M   'P 1'
#
loop_
_entity.id
_entity.type
_entity.pdbx_description
1 polymer ?
#
loop_
_entity_poly.entity_id
_entity_poly.type
_entity_poly.pdbx_seq_one_letter_code
_entity_poly.pdbx_strand_id
1 'polypeptide(L)'
;MAHFFSNKEIAKLFRSISAAYTVKGNDYFKIIAYDKAADSIEHATSELKDLWDDGKLDTVSGFGKSIQSHLDELFRTGKVKHFEEIKKDLPEGMFELLDIGGMGPKSAYKLAKSLKIKNIKDLEVAAKGGKIQAIEGFGQKSEQDILRSIAQYHGRENRHLLPLVFSTAQRVLNHLKLIPQCERAEPLGSLRRMVATVGDIDIAVASKNAPKIIKHFTKFREVGRILEAGPKTSSVILKNGIQIDLMVQPLEAFGALLQHFTGSKNHNIHLRELALKKHLSLSEYGIKVKGVLKKFKTEEDFYQFLGMDWIPPELREDTGEIEAASSHKLPHLVKLNDIKGDIHLHSDFPIEPSHDPGANSFEEIIAKAKTLDYEYIGLSDHSPGYSTHSRQQIIELIKKRTDAIEKLRSKHQEIKLLNLLEIDILANGALSVPDEGLKILNGAIAGVHSSHRQDRKTMTKRILTACQSPYVQVISHPTGRKLQEREAYEVDWREVFEECLKTKTILEVNAWPNRLDLPDVLVKEATKVGVKLIINTDSHEVSQMDNMRFGVAVARRGWASAKDIVNTLPWLEFKKWFSYD
;
A
#
# COMPACT_ATOMS: atom_id res chain seq x y z
N MET A 1 -25.93 6.40 16.76
CA MET A 1 -24.51 6.46 16.42
C MET A 1 -24.39 7.12 15.07
N ALA A 2 -23.66 8.20 14.93
CA ALA A 2 -23.43 8.83 13.63
C ALA A 2 -22.64 7.85 12.76
N HIS A 3 -23.12 7.57 11.57
CA HIS A 3 -22.42 6.72 10.60
C HIS A 3 -21.19 7.51 10.13
N PHE A 4 -20.00 6.96 10.36
CA PHE A 4 -18.75 7.56 9.93
C PHE A 4 -18.51 7.16 8.47
N PHE A 5 -18.45 8.13 7.56
CA PHE A 5 -18.17 7.88 6.15
C PHE A 5 -16.67 8.02 5.88
N SER A 6 -16.04 6.96 5.37
CA SER A 6 -14.68 7.03 4.84
C SER A 6 -14.61 7.83 3.53
N ASN A 7 -13.46 8.37 3.19
CA ASN A 7 -13.25 9.04 1.90
C ASN A 7 -13.71 8.18 0.71
N LYS A 8 -13.46 6.87 0.76
CA LYS A 8 -13.87 5.93 -0.29
C LYS A 8 -15.40 5.85 -0.43
N GLU A 9 -16.14 5.80 0.68
CA GLU A 9 -17.61 5.79 0.66
C GLU A 9 -18.17 7.10 0.15
N ILE A 10 -17.58 8.24 0.55
CA ILE A 10 -17.97 9.56 0.08
C ILE A 10 -17.69 9.69 -1.42
N ALA A 11 -16.52 9.30 -1.91
CA ALA A 11 -16.19 9.31 -3.33
C ALA A 11 -17.18 8.47 -4.15
N LYS A 12 -17.49 7.26 -3.67
CA LYS A 12 -18.51 6.39 -4.30
C LYS A 12 -19.89 7.06 -4.32
N LEU A 13 -20.28 7.72 -3.24
CA LEU A 13 -21.52 8.47 -3.17
C LEU A 13 -21.54 9.58 -4.23
N PHE A 14 -20.47 10.37 -4.34
CA PHE A 14 -20.38 11.47 -5.31
C PHE A 14 -20.40 10.98 -6.77
N ARG A 15 -19.70 9.87 -7.08
CA ARG A 15 -19.78 9.21 -8.40
C ARG A 15 -21.20 8.74 -8.73
N SER A 16 -21.93 8.25 -7.73
CA SER A 16 -23.33 7.87 -7.93
C SER A 16 -24.23 9.07 -8.28
N ILE A 17 -23.90 10.26 -7.77
CA ILE A 17 -24.63 11.48 -8.12
C ILE A 17 -24.29 11.96 -9.53
N SER A 18 -23.01 11.95 -9.92
CA SER A 18 -22.61 12.21 -11.31
C SER A 18 -23.33 11.29 -12.29
N ALA A 19 -23.39 10.00 -11.97
CA ALA A 19 -24.11 9.02 -12.78
C ALA A 19 -25.62 9.30 -12.86
N ALA A 20 -26.25 9.70 -11.75
CA ALA A 20 -27.66 10.08 -11.73
C ALA A 20 -27.94 11.29 -12.63
N TYR A 21 -27.10 12.34 -12.57
CA TYR A 21 -27.18 13.47 -13.48
C TYR A 21 -27.01 13.06 -14.96
N THR A 22 -26.05 12.16 -15.23
CA THR A 22 -25.81 11.66 -16.59
C THR A 22 -27.02 10.93 -17.17
N VAL A 23 -27.74 10.15 -16.34
CA VAL A 23 -28.94 9.41 -16.78
C VAL A 23 -30.14 10.32 -16.95
N LYS A 24 -30.32 11.30 -16.08
CA LYS A 24 -31.42 12.27 -16.17
C LYS A 24 -31.23 13.32 -17.27
N GLY A 25 -30.03 13.36 -17.89
CA GLY A 25 -29.74 14.30 -18.98
C GLY A 25 -29.58 15.75 -18.53
N ASN A 26 -29.31 15.98 -17.24
CA ASN A 26 -29.23 17.30 -16.65
C ASN A 26 -27.77 17.79 -16.58
N ASP A 27 -27.59 19.10 -16.72
CA ASP A 27 -26.45 19.94 -16.36
C ASP A 27 -25.03 19.29 -16.41
N TYR A 28 -24.41 19.39 -17.57
CA TYR A 28 -23.06 18.86 -17.84
C TYR A 28 -21.99 19.37 -16.84
N PHE A 29 -22.12 20.62 -16.37
CA PHE A 29 -21.19 21.18 -15.38
C PHE A 29 -21.28 20.49 -14.01
N LYS A 30 -22.47 20.06 -13.62
CA LYS A 30 -22.64 19.30 -12.38
C LYS A 30 -22.04 17.89 -12.48
N ILE A 31 -22.21 17.21 -13.62
CA ILE A 31 -21.58 15.92 -13.86
C ILE A 31 -20.08 16.02 -13.63
N ILE A 32 -19.41 16.99 -14.30
CA ILE A 32 -17.96 17.21 -14.13
C ILE A 32 -17.59 17.59 -12.69
N ALA A 33 -18.38 18.45 -12.05
CA ALA A 33 -18.09 18.90 -10.69
C ALA A 33 -18.14 17.75 -9.68
N TYR A 34 -19.14 16.86 -9.77
CA TYR A 34 -19.23 15.69 -8.90
C TYR A 34 -18.16 14.63 -9.21
N ASP A 35 -17.79 14.41 -10.47
CA ASP A 35 -16.70 13.50 -10.82
C ASP A 35 -15.35 14.02 -10.31
N LYS A 36 -15.06 15.30 -10.53
CA LYS A 36 -13.82 15.92 -10.00
C LYS A 36 -13.78 15.90 -8.47
N ALA A 37 -14.92 16.17 -7.81
CA ALA A 37 -15.00 16.09 -6.37
C ALA A 37 -14.76 14.65 -5.89
N ALA A 38 -15.38 13.64 -6.52
CA ALA A 38 -15.14 12.24 -6.19
C ALA A 38 -13.67 11.84 -6.35
N ASP A 39 -13.02 12.28 -7.44
CA ASP A 39 -11.59 12.04 -7.66
C ASP A 39 -10.73 12.72 -6.60
N SER A 40 -11.02 13.98 -6.25
CA SER A 40 -10.31 14.71 -5.18
C SER A 40 -10.48 14.05 -3.81
N ILE A 41 -11.67 13.53 -3.52
CA ILE A 41 -11.98 12.81 -2.27
C ILE A 41 -11.21 11.49 -2.20
N GLU A 42 -11.20 10.72 -3.29
CA GLU A 42 -10.52 9.42 -3.34
C GLU A 42 -9.00 9.55 -3.17
N HIS A 43 -8.43 10.68 -3.57
CA HIS A 43 -7.00 10.98 -3.48
C HIS A 43 -6.64 11.93 -2.34
N ALA A 44 -7.59 12.32 -1.50
CA ALA A 44 -7.32 13.16 -0.35
C ALA A 44 -6.38 12.42 0.63
N THR A 45 -5.32 13.11 1.06
CA THR A 45 -4.33 12.60 2.00
C THR A 45 -4.81 12.59 3.45
N SER A 46 -5.90 13.33 3.73
CA SER A 46 -6.55 13.41 5.04
C SER A 46 -7.99 12.94 4.92
N GLU A 47 -8.55 12.38 5.99
CA GLU A 47 -9.97 12.11 6.02
C GLU A 47 -10.75 13.42 5.90
N LEU A 48 -11.74 13.45 5.02
CA LEU A 48 -12.55 14.67 4.80
C LEU A 48 -13.30 15.11 6.04
N LYS A 49 -13.64 14.16 6.91
CA LYS A 49 -14.27 14.46 8.19
C LYS A 49 -13.36 15.32 9.06
N ASP A 50 -12.06 15.04 9.08
CA ASP A 50 -11.08 15.82 9.84
C ASP A 50 -10.94 17.25 9.27
N LEU A 51 -10.87 17.35 7.93
CA LEU A 51 -10.83 18.66 7.26
C LEU A 51 -12.12 19.47 7.50
N TRP A 52 -13.26 18.80 7.60
CA TRP A 52 -14.52 19.43 7.95
C TRP A 52 -14.53 19.90 9.41
N ASP A 53 -14.09 19.07 10.35
CA ASP A 53 -13.99 19.41 11.77
C ASP A 53 -13.05 20.62 12.01
N ASP A 54 -11.98 20.70 11.20
CA ASP A 54 -11.04 21.83 11.22
C ASP A 54 -11.53 23.07 10.44
N GLY A 55 -12.66 23.01 9.76
CA GLY A 55 -13.16 24.10 8.91
C GLY A 55 -12.32 24.34 7.65
N LYS A 56 -11.60 23.33 7.16
CA LYS A 56 -10.62 23.41 6.05
C LYS A 56 -11.07 22.72 4.75
N LEU A 57 -12.34 22.43 4.56
CA LEU A 57 -12.85 21.82 3.32
C LEU A 57 -12.58 22.68 2.06
N ASP A 58 -12.43 23.98 2.22
CA ASP A 58 -12.10 24.93 1.15
C ASP A 58 -10.68 24.78 0.63
N THR A 59 -9.79 24.14 1.38
CA THR A 59 -8.41 23.87 0.97
C THR A 59 -8.29 22.69 0.00
N VAL A 60 -9.35 21.89 -0.16
CA VAL A 60 -9.35 20.75 -1.07
C VAL A 60 -9.61 21.22 -2.49
N SER A 61 -8.68 20.95 -3.38
CA SER A 61 -8.80 21.32 -4.80
C SER A 61 -10.03 20.66 -5.42
N GLY A 62 -10.81 21.44 -6.18
CA GLY A 62 -12.04 20.97 -6.83
C GLY A 62 -13.32 21.07 -5.99
N PHE A 63 -13.25 21.54 -4.75
CA PHE A 63 -14.43 21.74 -3.89
C PHE A 63 -15.01 23.15 -4.05
N GLY A 64 -15.99 23.27 -4.91
CA GLY A 64 -16.84 24.48 -4.95
C GLY A 64 -17.81 24.56 -3.75
N LYS A 65 -18.41 25.72 -3.53
CA LYS A 65 -19.33 25.97 -2.41
C LYS A 65 -20.47 24.94 -2.29
N SER A 66 -21.00 24.45 -3.41
CA SER A 66 -22.05 23.42 -3.41
C SER A 66 -21.55 22.08 -2.87
N ILE A 67 -20.34 21.66 -3.26
CA ILE A 67 -19.71 20.42 -2.79
C ILE A 67 -19.45 20.50 -1.28
N GLN A 68 -18.90 21.62 -0.81
CA GLN A 68 -18.66 21.87 0.62
C GLN A 68 -19.96 21.83 1.43
N SER A 69 -21.03 22.44 0.91
CA SER A 69 -22.36 22.40 1.56
C SER A 69 -22.94 21.00 1.65
N HIS A 70 -22.77 20.18 0.60
CA HIS A 70 -23.22 18.78 0.63
C HIS A 70 -22.41 17.92 1.59
N LEU A 71 -21.10 18.16 1.71
CA LEU A 71 -20.26 17.48 2.69
C LEU A 71 -20.62 17.91 4.12
N ASP A 72 -20.88 19.20 4.35
CA ASP A 72 -21.35 19.69 5.65
C ASP A 72 -22.68 19.02 6.05
N GLU A 73 -23.65 18.96 5.14
CA GLU A 73 -24.92 18.28 5.38
C GLU A 73 -24.70 16.77 5.66
N LEU A 74 -23.84 16.10 4.86
CA LEU A 74 -23.51 14.68 5.03
C LEU A 74 -22.93 14.39 6.41
N PHE A 75 -21.93 15.18 6.83
CA PHE A 75 -21.27 14.96 8.13
C PHE A 75 -22.15 15.31 9.33
N ARG A 76 -23.07 16.27 9.19
CA ARG A 76 -24.02 16.64 10.26
C ARG A 76 -25.18 15.65 10.40
N THR A 77 -25.71 15.17 9.27
CA THR A 77 -27.00 14.48 9.26
C THR A 77 -26.90 13.02 8.81
N GLY A 78 -25.75 12.60 8.28
CA GLY A 78 -25.55 11.28 7.68
C GLY A 78 -26.19 11.11 6.29
N LYS A 79 -26.83 12.14 5.75
CA LYS A 79 -27.53 12.13 4.46
C LYS A 79 -27.43 13.49 3.79
N VAL A 80 -27.63 13.53 2.47
CA VAL A 80 -27.74 14.78 1.70
C VAL A 80 -29.08 14.77 0.98
N LYS A 81 -29.97 15.67 1.35
CA LYS A 81 -31.33 15.74 0.80
C LYS A 81 -31.32 15.82 -0.73
N HIS A 82 -30.44 16.66 -1.26
CA HIS A 82 -30.26 16.80 -2.70
C HIS A 82 -29.87 15.47 -3.39
N PHE A 83 -29.07 14.62 -2.74
CA PHE A 83 -28.66 13.33 -3.29
C PHE A 83 -29.82 12.33 -3.34
N GLU A 84 -30.67 12.33 -2.33
CA GLU A 84 -31.90 11.54 -2.32
C GLU A 84 -32.84 11.97 -3.43
N GLU A 85 -33.02 13.29 -3.62
CA GLU A 85 -33.88 13.84 -4.68
C GLU A 85 -33.37 13.51 -6.09
N ILE A 86 -32.06 13.59 -6.34
CA ILE A 86 -31.53 13.29 -7.66
C ILE A 86 -31.52 11.79 -7.99
N LYS A 87 -31.39 10.92 -6.99
CA LYS A 87 -31.50 9.46 -7.15
C LYS A 87 -32.93 8.94 -7.25
N LYS A 88 -33.91 9.73 -6.84
CA LYS A 88 -35.31 9.36 -6.91
C LYS A 88 -35.68 8.91 -8.33
N ASP A 89 -36.47 7.85 -8.42
CA ASP A 89 -36.95 7.24 -9.67
C ASP A 89 -35.86 6.52 -10.52
N LEU A 90 -34.64 6.37 -9.99
CA LEU A 90 -33.58 5.57 -10.61
C LEU A 90 -33.51 4.16 -9.97
N PRO A 91 -33.28 3.10 -10.74
CA PRO A 91 -33.08 1.76 -10.20
C PRO A 91 -31.87 1.72 -9.26
N GLU A 92 -32.05 1.31 -8.03
CA GLU A 92 -30.96 1.26 -7.03
C GLU A 92 -29.79 0.41 -7.47
N GLY A 93 -30.07 -0.73 -8.12
CA GLY A 93 -29.03 -1.63 -8.64
C GLY A 93 -28.11 -1.00 -9.67
N MET A 94 -28.54 0.06 -10.39
CA MET A 94 -27.64 0.69 -11.37
C MET A 94 -26.36 1.26 -10.76
N PHE A 95 -26.41 1.68 -9.49
CA PHE A 95 -25.26 2.30 -8.82
C PHE A 95 -24.19 1.26 -8.46
N GLU A 96 -24.57 0.01 -8.16
CA GLU A 96 -23.64 -1.08 -7.96
C GLU A 96 -22.98 -1.53 -9.27
N LEU A 97 -23.72 -1.49 -10.39
CA LEU A 97 -23.18 -1.84 -11.70
C LEU A 97 -22.09 -0.88 -12.20
N LEU A 98 -21.99 0.32 -11.65
CA LEU A 98 -20.91 1.27 -11.99
C LEU A 98 -19.52 0.79 -11.53
N ASP A 99 -19.46 -0.15 -10.60
CA ASP A 99 -18.21 -0.76 -10.14
C ASP A 99 -17.62 -1.72 -11.21
N ILE A 100 -18.42 -2.12 -12.21
CA ILE A 100 -17.99 -2.99 -13.31
C ILE A 100 -17.22 -2.17 -14.37
N GLY A 101 -16.02 -2.59 -14.69
CA GLY A 101 -15.17 -1.92 -15.67
C GLY A 101 -15.86 -1.79 -17.04
N GLY A 102 -15.88 -0.58 -17.60
CA GLY A 102 -16.53 -0.29 -18.88
C GLY A 102 -18.05 -0.08 -18.80
N MET A 103 -18.66 -0.21 -17.62
CA MET A 103 -20.08 0.05 -17.40
C MET A 103 -20.34 1.54 -17.18
N GLY A 104 -20.76 2.23 -18.23
CA GLY A 104 -21.17 3.65 -18.12
C GLY A 104 -22.56 3.83 -17.49
N PRO A 105 -22.88 5.03 -16.94
CA PRO A 105 -24.15 5.30 -16.26
C PRO A 105 -25.40 4.97 -17.07
N LYS A 106 -25.43 5.30 -18.36
CA LYS A 106 -26.58 5.00 -19.25
C LYS A 106 -26.76 3.49 -19.46
N SER A 107 -25.66 2.75 -19.62
CA SER A 107 -25.69 1.30 -19.76
C SER A 107 -26.15 0.61 -18.47
N ALA A 108 -25.60 1.03 -17.31
CA ALA A 108 -26.01 0.54 -16.00
C ALA A 108 -27.51 0.76 -15.74
N TYR A 109 -28.00 1.97 -16.04
CA TYR A 109 -29.44 2.29 -15.94
C TYR A 109 -30.29 1.41 -16.85
N LYS A 110 -29.92 1.26 -18.13
CA LYS A 110 -30.68 0.46 -19.09
C LYS A 110 -30.78 -1.00 -18.66
N LEU A 111 -29.68 -1.59 -18.24
CA LEU A 111 -29.63 -2.98 -17.75
C LEU A 111 -30.41 -3.16 -16.46
N ALA A 112 -30.20 -2.30 -15.47
CA ALA A 112 -30.91 -2.37 -14.19
C ALA A 112 -32.42 -2.24 -14.36
N LYS A 113 -32.87 -1.33 -15.23
CA LYS A 113 -34.30 -1.11 -15.52
C LYS A 113 -34.93 -2.26 -16.31
N SER A 114 -34.28 -2.69 -17.41
CA SER A 114 -34.84 -3.68 -18.34
C SER A 114 -34.86 -5.09 -17.76
N LEU A 115 -33.83 -5.49 -17.02
CA LEU A 115 -33.67 -6.83 -16.45
C LEU A 115 -33.96 -6.89 -14.94
N LYS A 116 -34.38 -5.77 -14.33
CA LYS A 116 -34.65 -5.64 -12.87
C LYS A 116 -33.45 -6.10 -12.02
N ILE A 117 -32.23 -5.81 -12.48
CA ILE A 117 -30.98 -6.16 -11.81
C ILE A 117 -30.83 -5.31 -10.57
N LYS A 118 -30.59 -5.94 -9.42
CA LYS A 118 -30.39 -5.28 -8.13
C LYS A 118 -28.92 -5.21 -7.70
N ASN A 119 -28.08 -6.14 -8.19
CA ASN A 119 -26.68 -6.27 -7.81
C ASN A 119 -25.86 -6.93 -8.94
N ILE A 120 -24.55 -7.02 -8.74
CA ILE A 120 -23.62 -7.60 -9.73
C ILE A 120 -23.89 -9.10 -9.95
N LYS A 121 -24.35 -9.85 -8.94
CA LYS A 121 -24.71 -11.28 -9.11
C LYS A 121 -25.89 -11.45 -10.06
N ASP A 122 -26.90 -10.59 -9.96
CA ASP A 122 -28.03 -10.60 -10.90
C ASP A 122 -27.55 -10.31 -12.33
N LEU A 123 -26.61 -9.37 -12.49
CA LEU A 123 -26.00 -9.05 -13.80
C LEU A 123 -25.25 -10.26 -14.35
N GLU A 124 -24.47 -10.96 -13.52
CA GLU A 124 -23.74 -12.16 -13.92
C GLU A 124 -24.66 -13.27 -14.39
N VAL A 125 -25.74 -13.53 -13.64
CA VAL A 125 -26.76 -14.51 -14.02
C VAL A 125 -27.44 -14.14 -15.32
N ALA A 126 -27.77 -12.86 -15.52
CA ALA A 126 -28.38 -12.39 -16.75
C ALA A 126 -27.42 -12.51 -17.95
N ALA A 127 -26.15 -12.20 -17.79
CA ALA A 127 -25.12 -12.31 -18.81
C ALA A 127 -24.83 -13.77 -19.19
N LYS A 128 -24.69 -14.67 -18.20
CA LYS A 128 -24.52 -16.10 -18.43
C LYS A 128 -25.74 -16.73 -19.12
N GLY A 129 -26.92 -16.18 -18.89
CA GLY A 129 -28.18 -16.61 -19.50
C GLY A 129 -28.46 -16.01 -20.87
N GLY A 130 -27.53 -15.22 -21.47
CA GLY A 130 -27.72 -14.63 -22.80
C GLY A 130 -28.78 -13.52 -22.83
N LYS A 131 -29.20 -12.96 -21.69
CA LYS A 131 -30.32 -12.00 -21.61
C LYS A 131 -29.90 -10.57 -21.96
N ILE A 132 -28.58 -10.25 -21.85
CA ILE A 132 -28.08 -8.90 -22.10
C ILE A 132 -28.06 -8.61 -23.60
N GLN A 133 -27.64 -9.58 -24.43
CA GLN A 133 -27.60 -9.42 -25.89
C GLN A 133 -28.97 -9.17 -26.52
N ALA A 134 -30.05 -9.54 -25.83
CA ALA A 134 -31.43 -9.30 -26.27
C ALA A 134 -31.91 -7.84 -26.02
N ILE A 135 -31.13 -7.04 -25.27
CA ILE A 135 -31.44 -5.64 -25.00
C ILE A 135 -30.92 -4.74 -26.12
N GLU A 136 -31.79 -3.90 -26.65
CA GLU A 136 -31.41 -2.92 -27.67
C GLU A 136 -30.16 -2.11 -27.29
N GLY A 137 -29.15 -2.08 -28.15
CA GLY A 137 -27.86 -1.41 -27.92
C GLY A 137 -26.82 -2.27 -27.21
N PHE A 138 -27.17 -3.53 -26.87
CA PHE A 138 -26.21 -4.55 -26.39
C PHE A 138 -26.24 -5.72 -27.37
N GLY A 139 -25.07 -6.12 -27.84
CA GLY A 139 -24.90 -7.29 -28.69
C GLY A 139 -24.13 -8.39 -27.95
N GLN A 140 -23.94 -9.53 -28.61
CA GLN A 140 -23.17 -10.66 -28.06
C GLN A 140 -21.78 -10.25 -27.57
N LYS A 141 -21.10 -9.33 -28.29
CA LYS A 141 -19.80 -8.80 -27.86
C LYS A 141 -19.90 -8.03 -26.54
N SER A 142 -20.92 -7.17 -26.39
CA SER A 142 -21.13 -6.42 -25.14
C SER A 142 -21.39 -7.33 -23.94
N GLU A 143 -22.16 -8.41 -24.14
CA GLU A 143 -22.42 -9.40 -23.10
C GLU A 143 -21.14 -10.14 -22.69
N GLN A 144 -20.30 -10.52 -23.66
CA GLN A 144 -18.99 -11.14 -23.38
C GLN A 144 -18.04 -10.17 -22.68
N ASP A 145 -18.04 -8.87 -23.07
CA ASP A 145 -17.22 -7.85 -22.42
C ASP A 145 -17.69 -7.63 -20.96
N ILE A 146 -18.99 -7.62 -20.71
CA ILE A 146 -19.57 -7.53 -19.37
C ILE A 146 -19.18 -8.77 -18.53
N LEU A 147 -19.26 -9.99 -19.07
CA LEU A 147 -18.81 -11.19 -18.36
C LEU A 147 -17.33 -11.14 -18.02
N ARG A 148 -16.48 -10.66 -18.93
CA ARG A 148 -15.06 -10.44 -18.66
C ARG A 148 -14.85 -9.39 -17.55
N SER A 149 -15.60 -8.29 -17.60
CA SER A 149 -15.51 -7.23 -16.59
C SER A 149 -16.02 -7.67 -15.21
N ILE A 150 -17.04 -8.52 -15.16
CA ILE A 150 -17.52 -9.15 -13.92
C ILE A 150 -16.44 -10.09 -13.36
N ALA A 151 -15.82 -10.91 -14.20
CA ALA A 151 -14.71 -11.76 -13.79
C ALA A 151 -13.53 -10.95 -13.26
N GLN A 152 -13.24 -9.80 -13.88
CA GLN A 152 -12.24 -8.83 -13.40
C GLN A 152 -12.67 -8.13 -12.12
N TYR A 153 -13.95 -7.85 -11.92
CA TYR A 153 -14.49 -7.29 -10.69
C TYR A 153 -14.30 -8.26 -9.52
N HIS A 154 -14.69 -9.53 -9.71
CA HIS A 154 -14.40 -10.58 -8.73
C HIS A 154 -12.91 -10.81 -8.52
N GLY A 155 -12.08 -10.63 -9.55
CA GLY A 155 -10.62 -10.63 -9.44
C GLY A 155 -10.05 -9.40 -8.72
N ARG A 156 -10.77 -8.25 -8.73
CA ARG A 156 -10.42 -7.06 -7.91
C ARG A 156 -10.76 -7.25 -6.44
N GLU A 157 -11.76 -8.04 -6.10
CA GLU A 157 -12.00 -8.51 -4.74
C GLU A 157 -10.88 -9.47 -4.27
N ASN A 158 -10.22 -10.17 -5.19
CA ASN A 158 -9.07 -11.04 -4.93
C ASN A 158 -7.73 -10.31 -5.11
N ARG A 159 -7.54 -9.20 -4.39
CA ARG A 159 -6.19 -8.63 -4.31
C ARG A 159 -5.30 -9.52 -3.45
N HIS A 160 -4.05 -9.66 -3.84
CA HIS A 160 -3.06 -10.49 -3.16
C HIS A 160 -2.05 -9.60 -2.43
N LEU A 161 -1.53 -10.08 -1.32
CA LEU A 161 -0.46 -9.39 -0.60
C LEU A 161 0.79 -9.25 -1.49
N LEU A 162 1.42 -8.08 -1.43
CA LEU A 162 2.62 -7.76 -2.22
C LEU A 162 3.70 -8.86 -2.17
N PRO A 163 4.10 -9.42 -1.01
CA PRO A 163 5.16 -10.42 -0.96
C PRO A 163 4.84 -11.71 -1.73
N LEU A 164 3.59 -12.16 -1.71
CA LEU A 164 3.13 -13.32 -2.46
C LEU A 164 3.24 -13.09 -3.97
N VAL A 165 2.74 -11.94 -4.43
CA VAL A 165 2.77 -11.58 -5.85
C VAL A 165 4.19 -11.33 -6.32
N PHE A 166 5.01 -10.67 -5.50
CA PHE A 166 6.42 -10.41 -5.78
C PHE A 166 7.19 -11.72 -6.01
N SER A 167 7.05 -12.70 -5.11
CA SER A 167 7.72 -14.00 -5.25
C SER A 167 7.27 -14.75 -6.50
N THR A 168 5.98 -14.69 -6.82
CA THR A 168 5.41 -15.30 -8.03
C THR A 168 5.96 -14.63 -9.29
N ALA A 169 5.98 -13.29 -9.34
CA ALA A 169 6.54 -12.54 -10.45
C ALA A 169 8.03 -12.85 -10.67
N GLN A 170 8.83 -12.97 -9.60
CA GLN A 170 10.25 -13.34 -9.70
C GLN A 170 10.44 -14.73 -10.36
N ARG A 171 9.59 -15.71 -10.01
CA ARG A 171 9.65 -17.04 -10.68
C ARG A 171 9.35 -16.95 -12.18
N VAL A 172 8.36 -16.13 -12.55
CA VAL A 172 8.02 -15.91 -13.98
C VAL A 172 9.12 -15.15 -14.71
N LEU A 173 9.67 -14.10 -14.10
CA LEU A 173 10.79 -13.35 -14.68
C LEU A 173 12.02 -14.23 -14.88
N ASN A 174 12.34 -15.08 -13.91
CA ASN A 174 13.43 -16.04 -14.03
C ASN A 174 13.17 -17.05 -15.19
N HIS A 175 11.93 -17.54 -15.31
CA HIS A 175 11.56 -18.41 -16.43
C HIS A 175 11.74 -17.70 -17.78
N LEU A 176 11.29 -16.47 -17.93
CA LEU A 176 11.43 -15.68 -19.17
C LEU A 176 12.90 -15.46 -19.55
N LYS A 177 13.77 -15.24 -18.58
CA LYS A 177 15.21 -15.02 -18.79
C LYS A 177 15.98 -16.27 -19.24
N LEU A 178 15.36 -17.46 -19.23
CA LEU A 178 16.01 -18.69 -19.68
C LEU A 178 16.25 -18.75 -21.20
N ILE A 179 15.57 -17.92 -21.97
CA ILE A 179 15.72 -17.91 -23.44
C ILE A 179 16.46 -16.66 -23.93
N PRO A 180 17.39 -16.81 -24.90
CA PRO A 180 18.21 -15.70 -25.41
C PRO A 180 17.41 -14.56 -26.05
N GLN A 181 16.16 -14.83 -26.48
CA GLN A 181 15.29 -13.82 -27.08
C GLN A 181 14.73 -12.83 -26.07
N CYS A 182 14.81 -13.10 -24.77
CA CYS A 182 14.45 -12.18 -23.70
C CYS A 182 15.64 -11.25 -23.40
N GLU A 183 15.66 -10.08 -24.02
CA GLU A 183 16.73 -9.09 -23.80
C GLU A 183 16.61 -8.42 -22.42
N ARG A 184 15.38 -8.15 -22.00
CA ARG A 184 15.03 -7.59 -20.67
C ARG A 184 13.62 -7.99 -20.30
N ALA A 185 13.36 -8.24 -19.01
CA ALA A 185 12.03 -8.49 -18.48
C ALA A 185 11.86 -7.77 -17.13
N GLU A 186 10.76 -7.02 -16.97
CA GLU A 186 10.47 -6.19 -15.79
C GLU A 186 9.00 -6.33 -15.40
N PRO A 187 8.68 -6.30 -14.09
CA PRO A 187 7.31 -6.15 -13.66
C PRO A 187 6.78 -4.76 -14.01
N LEU A 188 5.47 -4.61 -14.04
CA LEU A 188 4.77 -3.36 -14.34
C LEU A 188 3.70 -3.09 -13.26
N GLY A 189 2.85 -2.10 -13.51
CA GLY A 189 1.64 -1.82 -12.74
C GLY A 189 1.90 -1.60 -11.25
N SER A 190 0.92 -1.98 -10.44
CA SER A 190 0.97 -1.82 -8.98
C SER A 190 2.08 -2.65 -8.33
N LEU A 191 2.47 -3.78 -8.92
CA LEU A 191 3.60 -4.58 -8.45
C LEU A 191 4.92 -3.82 -8.55
N ARG A 192 5.19 -3.16 -9.68
CA ARG A 192 6.41 -2.37 -9.87
C ARG A 192 6.43 -1.14 -8.95
N ARG A 193 5.26 -0.55 -8.69
CA ARG A 193 5.11 0.54 -7.73
C ARG A 193 5.13 0.06 -6.27
N MET A 194 5.29 -1.24 -6.02
CA MET A 194 5.35 -1.85 -4.68
C MET A 194 4.14 -1.51 -3.81
N VAL A 195 2.93 -1.51 -4.38
CA VAL A 195 1.70 -1.28 -3.63
C VAL A 195 1.42 -2.46 -2.70
N ALA A 196 0.98 -2.20 -1.48
CA ALA A 196 0.82 -3.21 -0.42
C ALA A 196 -0.05 -4.44 -0.82
N THR A 197 -0.99 -4.23 -1.75
CA THR A 197 -1.78 -5.31 -2.36
C THR A 197 -1.81 -5.15 -3.88
N VAL A 198 -1.78 -6.25 -4.62
CA VAL A 198 -1.69 -6.31 -6.08
C VAL A 198 -2.82 -7.18 -6.62
N GLY A 199 -3.53 -6.74 -7.67
CA GLY A 199 -4.63 -7.49 -8.29
C GLY A 199 -4.15 -8.54 -9.28
N ASP A 200 -3.26 -8.12 -10.17
CA ASP A 200 -2.72 -8.88 -11.30
C ASP A 200 -1.23 -8.61 -11.45
N ILE A 201 -0.54 -9.45 -12.21
CA ILE A 201 0.88 -9.28 -12.50
C ILE A 201 1.02 -8.85 -13.96
N ASP A 202 1.43 -7.61 -14.18
CA ASP A 202 1.83 -7.14 -15.49
C ASP A 202 3.33 -7.30 -15.69
N ILE A 203 3.77 -7.81 -16.84
CA ILE A 203 5.19 -8.01 -17.18
C ILE A 203 5.48 -7.43 -18.57
N ALA A 204 6.51 -6.60 -18.65
CA ALA A 204 7.10 -6.13 -19.89
C ALA A 204 8.29 -7.01 -20.28
N VAL A 205 8.40 -7.35 -21.57
CA VAL A 205 9.57 -8.01 -22.13
C VAL A 205 10.10 -7.25 -23.34
N ALA A 206 11.41 -6.96 -23.32
CA ALA A 206 12.12 -6.45 -24.51
C ALA A 206 12.53 -7.63 -25.37
N SER A 207 12.05 -7.68 -26.60
CA SER A 207 12.41 -8.71 -27.57
C SER A 207 12.09 -8.31 -29.01
N LYS A 208 12.93 -8.71 -29.95
CA LYS A 208 12.64 -8.65 -31.40
C LYS A 208 11.79 -9.83 -31.89
N ASN A 209 11.58 -10.85 -31.04
CA ASN A 209 10.84 -12.07 -31.40
C ASN A 209 9.73 -12.37 -30.39
N ALA A 210 8.68 -11.55 -30.42
CA ALA A 210 7.53 -11.69 -29.52
C ALA A 210 6.87 -13.09 -29.58
N PRO A 211 6.66 -13.74 -30.73
CA PRO A 211 6.06 -15.08 -30.77
C PRO A 211 6.84 -16.14 -29.99
N LYS A 212 8.19 -16.08 -29.99
CA LYS A 212 9.01 -17.02 -29.20
C LYS A 212 8.87 -16.76 -27.71
N ILE A 213 8.82 -15.49 -27.29
CA ILE A 213 8.59 -15.11 -25.90
C ILE A 213 7.23 -15.61 -25.43
N ILE A 214 6.16 -15.34 -26.17
CA ILE A 214 4.80 -15.75 -25.82
C ILE A 214 4.69 -17.27 -25.72
N LYS A 215 5.25 -18.00 -26.73
CA LYS A 215 5.29 -19.47 -26.71
C LYS A 215 6.07 -20.03 -25.51
N HIS A 216 7.12 -19.35 -25.05
CA HIS A 216 7.89 -19.75 -23.87
C HIS A 216 7.11 -19.43 -22.59
N PHE A 217 6.54 -18.24 -22.48
CA PHE A 217 5.74 -17.81 -21.34
C PHE A 217 4.55 -18.73 -21.07
N THR A 218 3.77 -19.07 -22.12
CA THR A 218 2.61 -19.96 -21.97
C THR A 218 2.96 -21.39 -21.56
N LYS A 219 4.25 -21.78 -21.60
CA LYS A 219 4.76 -23.06 -21.10
C LYS A 219 5.27 -23.02 -19.66
N PHE A 220 5.14 -21.89 -18.98
CA PHE A 220 5.52 -21.81 -17.57
C PHE A 220 4.72 -22.83 -16.75
N ARG A 221 5.41 -23.65 -15.94
CA ARG A 221 4.84 -24.84 -15.27
C ARG A 221 3.62 -24.56 -14.37
N GLU A 222 3.50 -23.32 -13.88
CA GLU A 222 2.43 -22.91 -12.98
C GLU A 222 1.22 -22.36 -13.75
N VAL A 223 1.28 -22.24 -15.09
CA VAL A 223 0.11 -21.83 -15.90
C VAL A 223 -0.97 -22.90 -15.79
N GLY A 224 -2.14 -22.45 -15.34
CA GLY A 224 -3.35 -23.27 -15.26
C GLY A 224 -4.24 -23.11 -16.49
N ARG A 225 -4.34 -21.87 -17.02
CA ARG A 225 -5.19 -21.55 -18.17
C ARG A 225 -4.58 -20.39 -18.97
N ILE A 226 -4.60 -20.51 -20.29
CA ILE A 226 -4.28 -19.42 -21.21
C ILE A 226 -5.59 -18.71 -21.55
N LEU A 227 -5.66 -17.39 -21.29
CA LEU A 227 -6.81 -16.55 -21.65
C LEU A 227 -6.65 -16.00 -23.06
N GLU A 228 -5.42 -15.53 -23.38
CA GLU A 228 -5.06 -14.94 -24.66
C GLU A 228 -3.60 -15.22 -25.00
N ALA A 229 -3.30 -15.46 -26.28
CA ALA A 229 -1.95 -15.55 -26.82
C ALA A 229 -1.94 -14.83 -28.19
N GLY A 230 -1.80 -13.52 -28.16
CA GLY A 230 -1.71 -12.66 -29.34
C GLY A 230 -0.28 -12.55 -29.89
N PRO A 231 -0.06 -11.72 -30.93
CA PRO A 231 1.25 -11.57 -31.57
C PRO A 231 2.29 -10.84 -30.71
N LYS A 232 1.86 -10.01 -29.73
CA LYS A 232 2.73 -9.21 -28.85
C LYS A 232 2.28 -9.19 -27.39
N THR A 233 1.14 -9.78 -27.10
CA THR A 233 0.54 -9.83 -25.74
C THR A 233 0.09 -11.23 -25.44
N SER A 234 0.11 -11.60 -24.17
CA SER A 234 -0.47 -12.86 -23.70
C SER A 234 -0.98 -12.70 -22.29
N SER A 235 -2.12 -13.32 -21.99
CA SER A 235 -2.72 -13.34 -20.67
C SER A 235 -2.94 -14.78 -20.21
N VAL A 236 -2.52 -15.10 -19.00
CA VAL A 236 -2.67 -16.43 -18.40
C VAL A 236 -3.20 -16.33 -16.97
N ILE A 237 -3.88 -17.39 -16.53
CA ILE A 237 -4.18 -17.59 -15.10
C ILE A 237 -3.29 -18.72 -14.60
N LEU A 238 -2.58 -18.47 -13.50
CA LEU A 238 -1.81 -19.49 -12.81
C LEU A 238 -2.71 -20.46 -12.04
N LYS A 239 -2.18 -21.62 -11.66
CA LYS A 239 -2.89 -22.64 -10.85
C LYS A 239 -3.40 -22.11 -9.51
N ASN A 240 -2.75 -21.07 -8.95
CA ASN A 240 -3.16 -20.38 -7.72
C ASN A 240 -4.17 -19.25 -7.94
N GLY A 241 -4.68 -19.07 -9.17
CA GLY A 241 -5.69 -18.07 -9.51
C GLY A 241 -5.15 -16.69 -9.89
N ILE A 242 -3.85 -16.43 -9.75
CA ILE A 242 -3.25 -15.12 -10.10
C ILE A 242 -3.21 -14.98 -11.62
N GLN A 243 -3.72 -13.86 -12.13
CA GLN A 243 -3.60 -13.49 -13.55
C GLN A 243 -2.24 -12.84 -13.81
N ILE A 244 -1.66 -13.18 -14.97
CA ILE A 244 -0.43 -12.54 -15.46
C ILE A 244 -0.64 -12.08 -16.89
N ASP A 245 -0.35 -10.81 -17.13
CA ASP A 245 -0.43 -10.18 -18.43
C ASP A 245 0.99 -9.82 -18.92
N LEU A 246 1.33 -10.33 -20.10
CA LEU A 246 2.64 -10.16 -20.72
C LEU A 246 2.54 -9.25 -21.93
N MET A 247 3.43 -8.27 -22.01
CA MET A 247 3.57 -7.34 -23.13
C MET A 247 4.98 -7.39 -23.67
N VAL A 248 5.11 -7.54 -25.00
CA VAL A 248 6.42 -7.65 -25.67
C VAL A 248 6.60 -6.48 -26.63
N GLN A 249 7.71 -5.76 -26.48
CA GLN A 249 8.11 -4.70 -27.41
C GLN A 249 9.62 -4.79 -27.71
N PRO A 250 10.07 -4.22 -28.87
CA PRO A 250 11.49 -4.05 -29.12
C PRO A 250 12.15 -3.14 -28.08
N LEU A 251 13.44 -3.38 -27.78
CA LEU A 251 14.21 -2.63 -26.78
C LEU A 251 14.18 -1.11 -27.02
N GLU A 252 14.13 -0.67 -28.28
CA GLU A 252 14.11 0.74 -28.67
C GLU A 252 12.92 1.53 -28.13
N ALA A 253 11.79 0.86 -27.80
CA ALA A 253 10.58 1.47 -27.25
C ALA A 253 10.31 1.03 -25.80
N PHE A 254 11.20 0.25 -25.20
CA PHE A 254 10.97 -0.39 -23.91
C PHE A 254 10.82 0.61 -22.75
N GLY A 255 11.56 1.73 -22.78
CA GLY A 255 11.42 2.78 -21.76
C GLY A 255 10.05 3.43 -21.77
N ALA A 256 9.47 3.66 -22.97
CA ALA A 256 8.11 4.20 -23.07
C ALA A 256 7.05 3.18 -22.60
N LEU A 257 7.23 1.90 -22.91
CA LEU A 257 6.39 0.81 -22.41
C LEU A 257 6.41 0.77 -20.87
N LEU A 258 7.60 0.77 -20.27
CA LEU A 258 7.76 0.77 -18.81
C LEU A 258 7.05 1.97 -18.17
N GLN A 259 7.26 3.18 -18.69
CA GLN A 259 6.62 4.38 -18.15
C GLN A 259 5.10 4.27 -18.21
N HIS A 260 4.56 3.89 -19.37
CA HIS A 260 3.12 3.84 -19.62
C HIS A 260 2.40 2.83 -18.70
N PHE A 261 2.91 1.58 -18.64
CA PHE A 261 2.26 0.51 -17.91
C PHE A 261 2.67 0.41 -16.43
N THR A 262 3.71 1.12 -16.00
CA THR A 262 3.96 1.27 -14.56
C THR A 262 2.84 2.07 -13.90
N GLY A 263 2.26 3.08 -14.58
CA GLY A 263 1.21 3.93 -14.04
C GLY A 263 1.78 4.85 -12.92
N SER A 264 1.00 5.26 -11.95
CA SER A 264 -0.43 4.99 -11.77
C SER A 264 -1.26 5.63 -12.91
N LYS A 265 -2.58 5.36 -12.91
CA LYS A 265 -3.49 6.03 -13.85
C LYS A 265 -3.41 7.55 -13.72
N ASN A 266 -3.45 8.06 -12.50
CA ASN A 266 -3.42 9.49 -12.22
C ASN A 266 -2.09 10.12 -12.60
N HIS A 267 -0.97 9.48 -12.23
CA HIS A 267 0.35 9.88 -12.68
C HIS A 267 0.42 10.02 -14.21
N ASN A 268 -0.09 9.04 -14.95
CA ASN A 268 -0.11 9.08 -16.40
C ASN A 268 -1.02 10.17 -16.99
N ILE A 269 -2.15 10.45 -16.35
CA ILE A 269 -3.05 11.54 -16.76
C ILE A 269 -2.33 12.87 -16.60
N HIS A 270 -1.78 13.15 -15.43
CA HIS A 270 -1.06 14.38 -15.14
C HIS A 270 0.17 14.57 -16.06
N LEU A 271 0.96 13.50 -16.25
CA LEU A 271 2.11 13.54 -17.14
C LEU A 271 1.72 13.83 -18.61
N ARG A 272 0.58 13.28 -19.08
CA ARG A 272 0.04 13.57 -20.41
C ARG A 272 -0.45 15.01 -20.54
N GLU A 273 -1.11 15.56 -19.52
CA GLU A 273 -1.53 16.96 -19.49
C GLU A 273 -0.33 17.91 -19.60
N LEU A 274 0.74 17.62 -18.88
CA LEU A 274 1.98 18.39 -18.95
C LEU A 274 2.64 18.27 -20.33
N ALA A 275 2.65 17.09 -20.92
CA ALA A 275 3.17 16.86 -22.28
C ALA A 275 2.34 17.60 -23.35
N LEU A 276 1.01 17.60 -23.24
CA LEU A 276 0.12 18.33 -24.15
C LEU A 276 0.38 19.85 -24.13
N LYS A 277 0.68 20.44 -22.97
CA LYS A 277 1.08 21.86 -22.86
C LYS A 277 2.36 22.15 -23.64
N LYS A 278 3.20 21.13 -23.86
CA LYS A 278 4.44 21.20 -24.68
C LYS A 278 4.23 20.73 -26.13
N HIS A 279 2.98 20.55 -26.57
CA HIS A 279 2.62 20.01 -27.89
C HIS A 279 3.20 18.60 -28.17
N LEU A 280 3.33 17.77 -27.10
CA LEU A 280 3.79 16.39 -27.16
C LEU A 280 2.63 15.43 -26.90
N SER A 281 2.66 14.23 -27.52
CA SER A 281 1.69 13.17 -27.25
C SER A 281 2.41 11.90 -26.79
N LEU A 282 2.04 11.40 -25.60
CA LEU A 282 2.66 10.23 -24.97
C LEU A 282 1.88 8.94 -25.29
N SER A 283 2.61 7.87 -25.57
CA SER A 283 2.08 6.52 -25.72
C SER A 283 3.09 5.47 -25.23
N GLU A 284 2.66 4.23 -25.15
CA GLU A 284 3.52 3.08 -24.83
C GLU A 284 4.63 2.84 -25.86
N TYR A 285 4.53 3.43 -27.06
CA TYR A 285 5.53 3.31 -28.13
C TYR A 285 6.58 4.44 -28.10
N GLY A 286 6.30 5.54 -27.38
CA GLY A 286 7.18 6.71 -27.35
C GLY A 286 6.42 8.03 -27.28
N ILE A 287 7.11 9.10 -27.61
CA ILE A 287 6.60 10.48 -27.63
C ILE A 287 6.48 10.97 -29.08
N LYS A 288 5.30 11.42 -29.48
CA LYS A 288 5.10 12.08 -30.78
C LYS A 288 5.43 13.56 -30.68
N VAL A 289 6.31 14.00 -31.55
CA VAL A 289 6.74 15.40 -31.70
C VAL A 289 6.45 15.83 -33.14
N LYS A 290 5.55 16.78 -33.34
CA LYS A 290 5.14 17.23 -34.70
C LYS A 290 4.78 16.04 -35.64
N GLY A 291 4.09 15.03 -35.11
CA GLY A 291 3.67 13.84 -35.89
C GLY A 291 4.71 12.70 -35.94
N VAL A 292 5.98 12.95 -35.62
CA VAL A 292 7.05 11.93 -35.66
C VAL A 292 7.16 11.24 -34.30
N LEU A 293 7.20 9.90 -34.29
CA LEU A 293 7.35 9.10 -33.08
C LEU A 293 8.84 8.97 -32.69
N LYS A 294 9.20 9.50 -31.52
CA LYS A 294 10.49 9.29 -30.89
C LYS A 294 10.39 8.16 -29.88
N LYS A 295 11.26 7.16 -30.01
CA LYS A 295 11.32 5.97 -29.13
C LYS A 295 12.41 6.16 -28.06
N PHE A 296 12.28 5.43 -26.94
CA PHE A 296 13.18 5.51 -25.80
C PHE A 296 13.49 4.12 -25.29
N LYS A 297 14.77 3.79 -25.13
CA LYS A 297 15.22 2.50 -24.58
C LYS A 297 15.06 2.42 -23.07
N THR A 298 15.19 3.57 -22.40
CA THR A 298 15.12 3.67 -20.94
C THR A 298 14.03 4.68 -20.53
N GLU A 299 13.54 4.57 -19.30
CA GLU A 299 12.62 5.56 -18.74
C GLU A 299 13.33 6.87 -18.42
N GLU A 300 14.60 6.80 -18.04
CA GLU A 300 15.45 7.96 -17.76
C GLU A 300 15.50 8.88 -18.99
N ASP A 301 15.78 8.33 -20.17
CA ASP A 301 15.77 9.09 -21.44
C ASP A 301 14.38 9.67 -21.74
N PHE A 302 13.31 8.92 -21.41
CA PHE A 302 11.93 9.36 -21.62
C PHE A 302 11.58 10.57 -20.74
N TYR A 303 11.89 10.52 -19.43
CA TYR A 303 11.65 11.63 -18.50
C TYR A 303 12.56 12.83 -18.78
N GLN A 304 13.83 12.58 -19.10
CA GLN A 304 14.78 13.63 -19.46
C GLN A 304 14.30 14.40 -20.71
N PHE A 305 13.73 13.70 -21.70
CA PHE A 305 13.16 14.34 -22.89
C PHE A 305 11.97 15.25 -22.55
N LEU A 306 11.23 14.97 -21.50
CA LEU A 306 10.16 15.83 -20.98
C LEU A 306 10.72 17.00 -20.14
N GLY A 307 12.02 17.03 -19.86
CA GLY A 307 12.70 18.06 -19.05
C GLY A 307 12.50 17.85 -17.56
N MET A 308 12.52 16.61 -17.08
CA MET A 308 12.36 16.24 -15.67
C MET A 308 13.26 15.08 -15.27
N ASP A 309 13.50 14.91 -13.98
CA ASP A 309 14.20 13.76 -13.45
C ASP A 309 13.38 12.48 -13.61
N TRP A 310 14.07 11.33 -13.70
CA TRP A 310 13.42 10.04 -13.65
C TRP A 310 12.69 9.84 -12.31
N ILE A 311 11.41 9.55 -12.38
CA ILE A 311 10.58 9.33 -11.21
C ILE A 311 10.61 7.85 -10.84
N PRO A 312 11.10 7.47 -9.63
CA PRO A 312 11.02 6.10 -9.16
C PRO A 312 9.58 5.56 -9.20
N PRO A 313 9.37 4.30 -9.60
CA PRO A 313 8.03 3.70 -9.68
C PRO A 313 7.21 3.85 -8.40
N GLU A 314 7.84 3.74 -7.24
CA GLU A 314 7.19 3.83 -5.93
C GLU A 314 6.54 5.21 -5.67
N LEU A 315 7.03 6.27 -6.30
CA LEU A 315 6.49 7.63 -6.15
C LEU A 315 5.35 7.96 -7.12
N ARG A 316 5.09 7.14 -8.15
CA ARG A 316 4.15 7.45 -9.25
C ARG A 316 2.69 7.29 -8.85
N GLU A 317 2.23 8.06 -7.86
CA GLU A 317 0.84 8.04 -7.36
C GLU A 317 0.13 9.39 -7.47
N ASP A 318 0.72 10.35 -8.20
CA ASP A 318 0.20 11.71 -8.38
C ASP A 318 0.09 12.47 -7.05
N THR A 319 1.16 12.40 -6.27
CA THR A 319 1.25 13.03 -4.94
C THR A 319 2.29 14.16 -4.87
N GLY A 320 2.63 14.76 -6.03
CA GLY A 320 3.59 15.87 -6.16
C GLY A 320 4.94 15.46 -6.78
N GLU A 321 5.08 14.20 -7.22
CA GLU A 321 6.33 13.70 -7.81
C GLU A 321 6.63 14.31 -9.18
N ILE A 322 5.62 14.72 -9.94
CA ILE A 322 5.79 15.34 -11.26
C ILE A 322 6.37 16.74 -11.11
N GLU A 323 5.87 17.54 -10.17
CA GLU A 323 6.40 18.87 -9.84
C GLU A 323 7.79 18.77 -9.26
N ALA A 324 8.03 17.82 -8.36
CA ALA A 324 9.34 17.60 -7.76
C ALA A 324 10.37 17.19 -8.83
N ALA A 325 10.02 16.29 -9.77
CA ALA A 325 10.88 15.89 -10.86
C ALA A 325 11.17 17.04 -11.84
N SER A 326 10.14 17.85 -12.16
CA SER A 326 10.26 19.01 -13.05
C SER A 326 11.14 20.13 -12.46
N SER A 327 11.21 20.21 -11.13
CA SER A 327 12.03 21.19 -10.40
C SER A 327 13.34 20.62 -9.87
N HIS A 328 13.69 19.38 -10.20
CA HIS A 328 14.88 18.66 -9.73
C HIS A 328 14.98 18.57 -8.20
N LYS A 329 13.84 18.29 -7.55
CA LYS A 329 13.69 18.21 -6.08
C LYS A 329 13.18 16.86 -5.58
N LEU A 330 13.31 15.80 -6.39
CA LEU A 330 13.00 14.46 -5.91
C LEU A 330 13.91 14.07 -4.74
N PRO A 331 13.40 13.43 -3.68
CA PRO A 331 14.23 12.98 -2.57
C PRO A 331 15.14 11.82 -2.98
N HIS A 332 16.31 11.73 -2.35
CA HIS A 332 17.13 10.53 -2.39
C HIS A 332 16.50 9.46 -1.50
N LEU A 333 15.66 8.61 -2.10
CA LEU A 333 14.92 7.59 -1.37
C LEU A 333 15.84 6.57 -0.69
N VAL A 334 15.45 6.14 0.52
CA VAL A 334 16.12 5.06 1.24
C VAL A 334 16.25 3.79 0.38
N LYS A 335 17.37 3.08 0.50
CA LYS A 335 17.66 1.82 -0.21
C LYS A 335 17.79 0.67 0.78
N LEU A 336 17.57 -0.56 0.29
CA LEU A 336 17.74 -1.75 1.13
C LEU A 336 19.16 -1.83 1.73
N ASN A 337 20.18 -1.49 0.97
CA ASN A 337 21.57 -1.50 1.42
C ASN A 337 21.93 -0.38 2.42
N ASP A 338 21.04 0.59 2.63
CA ASP A 338 21.22 1.61 3.66
C ASP A 338 20.88 1.06 5.05
N ILE A 339 20.09 -0.03 5.14
CA ILE A 339 19.66 -0.64 6.40
C ILE A 339 20.85 -1.34 7.07
N LYS A 340 21.10 -1.00 8.32
CA LYS A 340 22.21 -1.50 9.14
C LYS A 340 21.81 -2.51 10.21
N GLY A 341 20.52 -2.68 10.43
CA GLY A 341 20.02 -3.63 11.42
C GLY A 341 18.51 -3.72 11.43
N ASP A 342 18.02 -4.73 12.12
CA ASP A 342 16.61 -4.99 12.38
C ASP A 342 16.45 -5.23 13.88
N ILE A 343 15.52 -4.54 14.52
CA ILE A 343 15.39 -4.60 15.99
C ILE A 343 14.07 -5.21 16.47
N HIS A 344 13.22 -5.67 15.54
CA HIS A 344 11.97 -6.32 15.87
C HIS A 344 11.99 -7.77 15.37
N LEU A 345 12.60 -8.63 16.19
CA LEU A 345 12.86 -10.04 15.89
C LEU A 345 12.46 -10.91 17.08
N HIS A 346 11.70 -11.97 16.82
CA HIS A 346 11.20 -12.92 17.81
C HIS A 346 11.96 -14.25 17.73
N SER A 347 12.29 -14.80 18.89
CA SER A 347 13.01 -16.07 19.03
C SER A 347 12.17 -17.16 19.68
N ASP A 348 12.70 -18.36 19.74
CA ASP A 348 12.14 -19.50 20.49
C ASP A 348 12.50 -19.51 21.98
N PHE A 349 13.08 -18.40 22.48
CA PHE A 349 13.46 -18.32 23.89
C PHE A 349 12.24 -18.49 24.81
N PRO A 350 12.27 -19.38 25.82
CA PRO A 350 11.12 -19.72 26.65
C PRO A 350 10.82 -18.63 27.70
N ILE A 351 10.41 -17.45 27.23
CA ILE A 351 10.00 -16.31 28.06
C ILE A 351 8.53 -16.37 28.47
N GLU A 352 7.80 -17.41 28.05
CA GLU A 352 6.34 -17.56 28.25
C GLU A 352 5.58 -16.34 27.70
N PRO A 353 5.73 -16.07 26.38
CA PRO A 353 5.29 -14.83 25.78
C PRO A 353 3.77 -14.65 25.79
N SER A 354 3.32 -13.40 25.77
CA SER A 354 1.88 -13.05 25.70
C SER A 354 1.23 -13.41 24.36
N HIS A 355 2.03 -13.55 23.31
CA HIS A 355 1.63 -13.83 21.93
C HIS A 355 2.53 -14.91 21.31
N ASP A 356 2.53 -15.00 19.99
CA ASP A 356 3.24 -16.03 19.23
C ASP A 356 4.76 -15.99 19.47
N PRO A 357 5.40 -17.12 19.86
CA PRO A 357 6.85 -17.21 19.93
C PRO A 357 7.47 -17.24 18.54
N GLY A 358 8.74 -16.86 18.43
CA GLY A 358 9.53 -17.12 17.23
C GLY A 358 9.86 -18.60 17.08
N ALA A 359 10.27 -18.98 15.88
CA ALA A 359 10.58 -20.37 15.52
C ALA A 359 12.08 -20.72 15.62
N ASN A 360 12.95 -19.72 15.75
CA ASN A 360 14.39 -19.88 15.67
C ASN A 360 15.10 -19.38 16.93
N SER A 361 16.23 -20.04 17.23
CA SER A 361 17.10 -19.63 18.35
C SER A 361 17.79 -18.28 18.08
N PHE A 362 18.24 -17.64 19.16
CA PHE A 362 19.06 -16.43 19.05
C PHE A 362 20.28 -16.63 18.12
N GLU A 363 20.94 -17.79 18.16
CA GLU A 363 22.10 -18.10 17.33
C GLU A 363 21.75 -18.13 15.84
N GLU A 364 20.62 -18.71 15.46
CA GLU A 364 20.14 -18.74 14.07
C GLU A 364 19.78 -17.34 13.58
N ILE A 365 19.14 -16.52 14.41
CA ILE A 365 18.84 -15.12 14.11
C ILE A 365 20.14 -14.33 13.88
N ILE A 366 21.13 -14.47 14.77
CA ILE A 366 22.44 -13.83 14.63
C ILE A 366 23.14 -14.30 13.35
N ALA A 367 23.12 -15.60 13.05
CA ALA A 367 23.70 -16.14 11.83
C ALA A 367 23.05 -15.54 10.58
N LYS A 368 21.72 -15.44 10.54
CA LYS A 368 21.00 -14.81 9.43
C LYS A 368 21.32 -13.32 9.31
N ALA A 369 21.35 -12.58 10.40
CA ALA A 369 21.70 -11.15 10.42
C ALA A 369 23.08 -10.88 9.81
N LYS A 370 24.08 -11.74 10.10
CA LYS A 370 25.41 -11.68 9.48
C LYS A 370 25.36 -11.87 7.95
N THR A 371 24.50 -12.75 7.46
CA THR A 371 24.34 -12.93 5.99
C THR A 371 23.67 -11.72 5.32
N LEU A 372 23.02 -10.86 6.10
CA LEU A 372 22.38 -9.61 5.67
C LEU A 372 23.29 -8.38 5.86
N ASP A 373 24.55 -8.57 6.30
CA ASP A 373 25.52 -7.51 6.61
C ASP A 373 25.01 -6.50 7.66
N TYR A 374 24.21 -6.96 8.65
CA TYR A 374 23.74 -6.10 9.73
C TYR A 374 24.83 -5.83 10.77
N GLU A 375 24.96 -4.55 11.15
CA GLU A 375 25.89 -4.12 12.23
C GLU A 375 25.32 -4.42 13.63
N TYR A 376 23.98 -4.43 13.73
CA TYR A 376 23.26 -4.67 14.98
C TYR A 376 21.90 -5.31 14.75
N ILE A 377 21.39 -5.98 15.77
CA ILE A 377 20.01 -6.49 15.84
C ILE A 377 19.42 -6.25 17.23
N GLY A 378 18.09 -6.14 17.27
CA GLY A 378 17.33 -6.19 18.51
C GLY A 378 16.64 -7.55 18.65
N LEU A 379 16.85 -8.21 19.76
CA LEU A 379 16.07 -9.36 20.17
C LEU A 379 14.89 -8.83 20.98
N SER A 380 13.69 -8.96 20.46
CA SER A 380 12.49 -8.26 20.95
C SER A 380 11.28 -9.18 21.13
N ASP A 381 11.52 -10.39 21.66
CA ASP A 381 10.43 -11.33 21.93
C ASP A 381 9.26 -10.64 22.63
N HIS A 382 8.05 -11.13 22.44
CA HIS A 382 6.90 -10.66 23.18
C HIS A 382 7.13 -10.80 24.71
N SER A 383 6.68 -9.81 25.47
CA SER A 383 6.76 -9.83 26.93
C SER A 383 6.02 -11.03 27.52
N PRO A 384 6.40 -11.50 28.71
CA PRO A 384 5.63 -12.53 29.43
C PRO A 384 4.16 -12.14 29.55
N GLY A 385 3.26 -13.14 29.49
CA GLY A 385 1.82 -12.91 29.54
C GLY A 385 1.39 -12.19 30.81
N TYR A 386 0.97 -10.95 30.72
CA TYR A 386 0.54 -10.10 31.82
C TYR A 386 -0.60 -10.71 32.66
N SER A 387 -1.53 -11.43 32.04
CA SER A 387 -2.68 -12.04 32.72
C SER A 387 -2.36 -13.37 33.42
N THR A 388 -1.25 -14.00 33.07
CA THR A 388 -0.86 -15.34 33.55
C THR A 388 0.29 -15.33 34.55
N HIS A 389 0.99 -14.19 34.69
CA HIS A 389 2.16 -14.06 35.54
C HIS A 389 1.99 -12.92 36.57
N SER A 390 2.50 -13.14 37.74
CA SER A 390 2.70 -12.08 38.75
C SER A 390 3.82 -11.14 38.29
N ARG A 391 3.81 -9.91 38.82
CA ARG A 391 4.87 -8.91 38.58
C ARG A 391 6.27 -9.48 38.79
N GLN A 392 6.46 -10.25 39.88
CA GLN A 392 7.74 -10.85 40.22
C GLN A 392 8.19 -11.91 39.20
N GLN A 393 7.27 -12.75 38.74
CA GLN A 393 7.55 -13.76 37.71
C GLN A 393 7.95 -13.12 36.37
N ILE A 394 7.28 -12.05 35.97
CA ILE A 394 7.65 -11.28 34.75
C ILE A 394 9.10 -10.81 34.86
N ILE A 395 9.48 -10.20 35.98
CA ILE A 395 10.84 -9.68 36.21
C ILE A 395 11.88 -10.81 36.18
N GLU A 396 11.57 -11.97 36.76
CA GLU A 396 12.47 -13.14 36.80
C GLU A 396 12.69 -13.74 35.40
N LEU A 397 11.62 -13.83 34.59
CA LEU A 397 11.73 -14.28 33.18
C LEU A 397 12.58 -13.32 32.33
N ILE A 398 12.37 -12.01 32.49
CA ILE A 398 13.18 -10.98 31.84
C ILE A 398 14.66 -11.10 32.25
N LYS A 399 14.97 -11.29 33.51
CA LYS A 399 16.35 -11.49 34.00
C LYS A 399 17.00 -12.70 33.35
N LYS A 400 16.33 -13.87 33.37
CA LYS A 400 16.85 -15.10 32.73
C LYS A 400 17.17 -14.88 31.26
N ARG A 401 16.29 -14.17 30.55
CA ARG A 401 16.51 -13.84 29.13
C ARG A 401 17.69 -12.89 28.95
N THR A 402 17.80 -11.87 29.80
CA THR A 402 18.92 -10.93 29.80
C THR A 402 20.25 -11.66 29.98
N ASP A 403 20.35 -12.56 30.93
CA ASP A 403 21.56 -13.36 31.18
C ASP A 403 21.95 -14.21 29.96
N ALA A 404 20.97 -14.72 29.22
CA ALA A 404 21.22 -15.46 27.98
C ALA A 404 21.78 -14.54 26.87
N ILE A 405 21.21 -13.34 26.70
CA ILE A 405 21.67 -12.35 25.73
C ILE A 405 23.07 -11.83 26.04
N GLU A 406 23.40 -11.61 27.34
CA GLU A 406 24.76 -11.19 27.76
C GLU A 406 25.83 -12.24 27.41
N LYS A 407 25.51 -13.53 27.58
CA LYS A 407 26.39 -14.61 27.10
C LYS A 407 26.62 -14.56 25.60
N LEU A 408 25.58 -14.27 24.82
CA LEU A 408 25.68 -14.12 23.37
C LEU A 408 26.51 -12.90 22.97
N ARG A 409 26.35 -11.76 23.65
CA ARG A 409 27.17 -10.56 23.44
C ARG A 409 28.67 -10.86 23.59
N SER A 410 29.02 -11.65 24.61
CA SER A 410 30.41 -12.06 24.83
C SER A 410 30.95 -12.95 23.72
N LYS A 411 30.07 -13.78 23.09
CA LYS A 411 30.43 -14.71 22.04
C LYS A 411 30.48 -14.08 20.64
N HIS A 412 29.57 -13.12 20.36
CA HIS A 412 29.36 -12.50 19.06
C HIS A 412 29.69 -11.00 19.09
N GLN A 413 30.99 -10.66 19.17
CA GLN A 413 31.46 -9.26 19.27
C GLN A 413 31.35 -8.48 17.96
N GLU A 414 31.27 -9.21 16.83
CA GLU A 414 31.18 -8.68 15.46
C GLU A 414 29.82 -8.07 15.10
N ILE A 415 28.76 -8.43 15.85
CA ILE A 415 27.42 -7.84 15.71
C ILE A 415 26.93 -7.35 17.07
N LYS A 416 26.28 -6.20 17.09
CA LYS A 416 25.76 -5.63 18.34
C LYS A 416 24.35 -6.12 18.62
N LEU A 417 24.13 -6.63 19.83
CA LEU A 417 22.85 -7.19 20.26
C LEU A 417 22.17 -6.22 21.22
N LEU A 418 20.96 -5.78 20.92
CA LEU A 418 20.10 -5.06 21.85
C LEU A 418 19.15 -6.05 22.53
N ASN A 419 19.05 -5.94 23.85
CA ASN A 419 18.08 -6.65 24.66
C ASN A 419 16.80 -5.83 24.74
N LEU A 420 15.84 -6.13 23.89
CA LEU A 420 14.54 -5.45 23.80
C LEU A 420 13.42 -6.42 24.13
N LEU A 421 12.22 -5.92 24.35
CA LEU A 421 10.97 -6.69 24.33
C LEU A 421 9.93 -5.92 23.52
N GLU A 422 9.10 -6.66 22.80
CA GLU A 422 7.82 -6.14 22.34
C GLU A 422 6.80 -6.30 23.47
N ILE A 423 6.27 -5.16 23.93
CA ILE A 423 5.37 -5.07 25.09
C ILE A 423 4.00 -4.57 24.68
N ASP A 424 2.96 -5.02 25.39
CA ASP A 424 1.60 -4.57 25.11
C ASP A 424 1.34 -3.18 25.71
N ILE A 425 0.73 -2.32 24.91
CA ILE A 425 0.02 -1.16 25.42
C ILE A 425 -1.39 -1.63 25.79
N LEU A 426 -1.70 -1.74 27.06
CA LEU A 426 -2.99 -2.24 27.56
C LEU A 426 -4.15 -1.29 27.21
N ALA A 427 -5.38 -1.75 27.32
CA ALA A 427 -6.57 -0.98 26.96
C ALA A 427 -6.71 0.36 27.71
N ASN A 428 -6.13 0.48 28.90
CA ASN A 428 -6.09 1.70 29.71
C ASN A 428 -4.85 2.57 29.46
N GLY A 429 -3.96 2.16 28.54
CA GLY A 429 -2.70 2.84 28.21
C GLY A 429 -1.51 2.44 29.08
N ALA A 430 -1.68 1.59 30.09
CA ALA A 430 -0.56 1.07 30.87
C ALA A 430 0.28 0.07 30.05
N LEU A 431 1.54 -0.07 30.38
CA LEU A 431 2.43 -1.06 29.76
C LEU A 431 2.28 -2.43 30.46
N SER A 432 2.40 -3.52 29.69
CA SER A 432 2.27 -4.89 30.22
C SER A 432 3.44 -5.32 31.12
N VAL A 433 4.59 -4.64 31.05
CA VAL A 433 5.79 -4.93 31.81
C VAL A 433 5.99 -3.88 32.91
N PRO A 434 6.27 -4.28 34.17
CA PRO A 434 6.58 -3.35 35.25
C PRO A 434 7.88 -2.57 34.98
N ASP A 435 7.98 -1.33 35.51
CA ASP A 435 9.14 -0.46 35.32
C ASP A 435 10.46 -1.14 35.74
N GLU A 436 10.45 -1.97 36.79
CA GLU A 436 11.64 -2.71 37.23
C GLU A 436 12.12 -3.72 36.18
N GLY A 437 11.20 -4.30 35.41
CA GLY A 437 11.52 -5.17 34.30
C GLY A 437 12.03 -4.37 33.08
N LEU A 438 11.40 -3.21 32.83
CA LEU A 438 11.81 -2.33 31.71
C LEU A 438 13.21 -1.75 31.91
N LYS A 439 13.61 -1.46 33.15
CA LYS A 439 14.96 -0.96 33.50
C LYS A 439 16.10 -1.94 33.19
N ILE A 440 15.80 -3.22 33.03
CA ILE A 440 16.81 -4.25 32.69
C ILE A 440 17.12 -4.27 31.18
N LEU A 441 16.21 -3.73 30.39
CA LEU A 441 16.28 -3.75 28.93
C LEU A 441 17.07 -2.54 28.37
N ASN A 442 17.54 -2.65 27.16
CA ASN A 442 18.06 -1.51 26.41
C ASN A 442 16.94 -0.58 25.91
N GLY A 443 15.71 -1.04 25.92
CA GLY A 443 14.52 -0.33 25.54
C GLY A 443 13.35 -1.26 25.25
N ALA A 444 12.20 -0.71 24.92
CA ALA A 444 11.01 -1.46 24.57
C ALA A 444 10.41 -0.99 23.24
N ILE A 445 9.84 -1.94 22.51
CA ILE A 445 8.98 -1.74 21.37
C ILE A 445 7.55 -1.94 21.88
N ALA A 446 6.69 -0.93 21.81
CA ALA A 446 5.35 -1.00 22.38
C ALA A 446 4.28 -1.09 21.30
N GLY A 447 3.41 -2.09 21.39
CA GLY A 447 2.36 -2.37 20.40
C GLY A 447 0.96 -2.50 20.99
N VAL A 448 -0.04 -2.24 20.17
CA VAL A 448 -1.45 -2.45 20.50
C VAL A 448 -1.88 -3.83 19.97
N HIS A 449 -2.03 -4.83 20.87
CA HIS A 449 -2.40 -6.20 20.48
C HIS A 449 -3.84 -6.58 20.86
N SER A 450 -4.52 -5.74 21.61
CA SER A 450 -5.90 -5.98 22.07
C SER A 450 -6.74 -4.71 22.03
N SER A 451 -8.07 -4.86 22.14
CA SER A 451 -9.01 -3.74 22.25
C SER A 451 -8.92 -2.73 21.08
N HIS A 452 -8.77 -3.23 19.85
CA HIS A 452 -8.60 -2.42 18.63
C HIS A 452 -9.83 -1.57 18.24
N ARG A 453 -10.98 -1.77 18.90
CA ARG A 453 -12.25 -1.08 18.58
C ARG A 453 -12.55 0.06 19.55
N GLN A 454 -11.55 0.56 20.27
CA GLN A 454 -11.70 1.78 21.06
C GLN A 454 -11.94 2.98 20.17
N ASP A 455 -12.63 4.01 20.69
CA ASP A 455 -12.84 5.26 19.98
C ASP A 455 -11.51 6.00 19.75
N ARG A 456 -11.49 6.89 18.76
CA ARG A 456 -10.31 7.67 18.34
C ARG A 456 -9.60 8.35 19.53
N LYS A 457 -10.36 9.03 20.40
CA LYS A 457 -9.80 9.77 21.53
C LYS A 457 -9.11 8.84 22.54
N THR A 458 -9.76 7.73 22.87
CA THR A 458 -9.22 6.73 23.79
C THR A 458 -7.99 6.06 23.20
N MET A 459 -8.01 5.68 21.91
CA MET A 459 -6.89 5.06 21.24
C MET A 459 -5.71 6.03 21.11
N THR A 460 -5.95 7.29 20.74
CA THR A 460 -4.92 8.33 20.68
C THR A 460 -4.24 8.48 22.05
N LYS A 461 -5.02 8.68 23.12
CA LYS A 461 -4.48 8.79 24.48
C LYS A 461 -3.64 7.58 24.87
N ARG A 462 -4.08 6.37 24.52
CA ARG A 462 -3.39 5.11 24.77
C ARG A 462 -1.97 5.10 24.16
N ILE A 463 -1.84 5.51 22.90
CA ILE A 463 -0.55 5.62 22.22
C ILE A 463 0.31 6.74 22.81
N LEU A 464 -0.26 7.92 23.06
CA LEU A 464 0.45 9.04 23.68
C LEU A 464 1.04 8.64 25.06
N THR A 465 0.30 7.89 25.88
CA THR A 465 0.77 7.41 27.18
C THR A 465 2.00 6.49 27.02
N ALA A 466 2.01 5.64 25.99
CA ALA A 466 3.18 4.81 25.69
C ALA A 466 4.38 5.66 25.24
N CYS A 467 4.17 6.64 24.36
CA CYS A 467 5.22 7.57 23.93
C CYS A 467 5.87 8.36 25.07
N GLN A 468 5.11 8.65 26.13
CA GLN A 468 5.58 9.38 27.31
C GLN A 468 6.43 8.52 28.26
N SER A 469 6.44 7.21 28.08
CA SER A 469 7.29 6.31 28.90
C SER A 469 8.76 6.44 28.47
N PRO A 470 9.69 6.67 29.41
CA PRO A 470 11.12 6.75 29.08
C PRO A 470 11.73 5.42 28.61
N TYR A 471 11.00 4.33 28.78
CA TYR A 471 11.42 2.97 28.41
C TYR A 471 10.97 2.57 27.00
N VAL A 472 10.04 3.33 26.38
CA VAL A 472 9.49 3.02 25.05
C VAL A 472 10.20 3.87 24.00
N GLN A 473 11.00 3.24 23.17
CA GLN A 473 11.71 3.89 22.08
C GLN A 473 10.96 3.80 20.76
N VAL A 474 10.15 2.75 20.57
CA VAL A 474 9.47 2.47 19.30
C VAL A 474 8.00 2.11 19.55
N ILE A 475 7.09 2.68 18.77
CA ILE A 475 5.72 2.18 18.63
C ILE A 475 5.69 1.21 17.45
N SER A 476 5.44 -0.09 17.71
CA SER A 476 5.36 -1.14 16.69
C SER A 476 4.03 -1.08 15.92
N HIS A 477 4.07 -1.42 14.62
CA HIS A 477 2.90 -1.50 13.72
C HIS A 477 1.79 -0.52 14.11
N PRO A 478 2.06 0.81 14.00
CA PRO A 478 1.36 1.86 14.74
C PRO A 478 -0.12 2.02 14.41
N THR A 479 -0.60 1.54 13.25
CA THR A 479 -2.03 1.58 12.90
C THR A 479 -2.78 0.32 13.31
N GLY A 480 -2.06 -0.75 13.66
CA GLY A 480 -2.62 -2.06 14.00
C GLY A 480 -3.38 -2.73 12.86
N ARG A 481 -3.25 -2.22 11.62
CA ARG A 481 -3.90 -2.84 10.46
C ARG A 481 -3.37 -4.23 10.19
N LYS A 482 -4.23 -5.09 9.64
CA LYS A 482 -3.84 -6.33 8.96
C LYS A 482 -4.53 -6.35 7.61
N LEU A 483 -3.76 -6.24 6.55
CA LEU A 483 -4.25 -6.18 5.17
C LEU A 483 -5.17 -7.37 4.89
N GLN A 484 -6.37 -7.09 4.37
CA GLN A 484 -7.42 -8.07 4.06
C GLN A 484 -8.08 -8.74 5.29
N GLU A 485 -7.62 -8.46 6.51
CA GLU A 485 -8.16 -9.08 7.72
C GLU A 485 -8.76 -8.05 8.69
N ARG A 486 -8.09 -6.91 8.89
CA ARG A 486 -8.48 -5.90 9.87
C ARG A 486 -8.06 -4.50 9.42
N GLU A 487 -9.01 -3.57 9.42
CA GLU A 487 -8.74 -2.16 9.19
C GLU A 487 -7.87 -1.56 10.31
N ALA A 488 -7.23 -0.44 10.00
CA ALA A 488 -6.52 0.36 10.99
C ALA A 488 -7.50 0.86 12.06
N TYR A 489 -7.04 0.97 13.30
CA TYR A 489 -7.81 1.67 14.31
C TYR A 489 -7.69 3.20 14.13
N GLU A 490 -8.70 3.93 14.60
CA GLU A 490 -8.74 5.37 14.48
C GLU A 490 -7.83 6.05 15.51
N VAL A 491 -6.96 6.95 15.05
CA VAL A 491 -6.00 7.71 15.87
C VAL A 491 -5.90 9.14 15.36
N ASP A 492 -5.67 10.09 16.22
CA ASP A 492 -5.24 11.43 15.84
C ASP A 492 -3.73 11.44 15.57
N TRP A 493 -3.38 11.26 14.30
CA TRP A 493 -1.96 11.16 13.89
C TRP A 493 -1.21 12.46 14.12
N ARG A 494 -1.88 13.60 14.10
CA ARG A 494 -1.25 14.88 14.38
C ARG A 494 -0.77 14.93 15.83
N GLU A 495 -1.63 14.58 16.79
CA GLU A 495 -1.25 14.51 18.21
C GLU A 495 -0.11 13.48 18.45
N VAL A 496 -0.19 12.32 17.79
CA VAL A 496 0.87 11.29 17.90
C VAL A 496 2.19 11.81 17.34
N PHE A 497 2.20 12.45 16.18
CA PHE A 497 3.44 13.00 15.60
C PHE A 497 4.02 14.11 16.48
N GLU A 498 3.20 15.01 17.00
CA GLU A 498 3.64 16.05 17.94
C GLU A 498 4.28 15.45 19.21
N GLU A 499 3.70 14.36 19.73
CA GLU A 499 4.25 13.70 20.91
C GLU A 499 5.55 12.94 20.58
N CYS A 500 5.61 12.22 19.46
CA CYS A 500 6.84 11.55 19.00
C CYS A 500 8.01 12.54 18.84
N LEU A 501 7.75 13.77 18.35
CA LEU A 501 8.77 14.81 18.25
C LEU A 501 9.28 15.28 19.63
N LYS A 502 8.39 15.39 20.63
CA LYS A 502 8.75 15.79 22.01
C LYS A 502 9.53 14.71 22.74
N THR A 503 9.07 13.48 22.65
CA THR A 503 9.62 12.34 23.39
C THR A 503 10.76 11.64 22.65
N LYS A 504 10.96 11.95 21.37
CA LYS A 504 11.85 11.25 20.43
C LYS A 504 11.46 9.79 20.20
N THR A 505 10.19 9.44 20.41
CA THR A 505 9.68 8.10 20.11
C THR A 505 9.68 7.89 18.60
N ILE A 506 10.13 6.71 18.16
CA ILE A 506 10.23 6.31 16.78
C ILE A 506 8.96 5.57 16.38
N LEU A 507 8.44 5.81 15.17
CA LEU A 507 7.35 5.01 14.62
C LEU A 507 7.90 3.92 13.71
N GLU A 508 7.40 2.72 13.86
CA GLU A 508 7.79 1.59 13.03
C GLU A 508 7.15 1.64 11.63
N VAL A 509 7.94 1.25 10.63
CA VAL A 509 7.45 0.76 9.34
C VAL A 509 7.65 -0.76 9.34
N ASN A 510 6.64 -1.48 9.78
CA ASN A 510 6.65 -2.93 9.93
C ASN A 510 6.55 -3.60 8.56
N ALA A 511 7.52 -4.45 8.23
CA ALA A 511 7.62 -5.12 6.94
C ALA A 511 6.90 -6.48 6.88
N TRP A 512 6.16 -6.86 7.92
CA TRP A 512 5.39 -8.10 7.91
C TRP A 512 4.38 -8.13 6.76
N PRO A 513 4.29 -9.23 6.00
CA PRO A 513 3.55 -9.30 4.73
C PRO A 513 2.10 -8.81 4.75
N ASN A 514 1.36 -9.08 5.81
CA ASN A 514 -0.03 -8.64 5.93
C ASN A 514 -0.21 -7.37 6.76
N ARG A 515 0.88 -6.72 7.22
CA ARG A 515 0.83 -5.43 7.91
C ARG A 515 1.24 -4.29 7.00
N LEU A 516 2.52 -4.24 6.61
CA LEU A 516 3.17 -3.11 5.92
C LEU A 516 2.75 -1.78 6.56
N ASP A 517 2.95 -1.70 7.86
CA ASP A 517 2.43 -0.69 8.79
C ASP A 517 3.60 0.04 9.49
N LEU A 518 3.77 1.26 9.34
CA LEU A 518 2.96 2.43 8.97
C LEU A 518 2.70 2.46 7.45
N PRO A 519 1.48 2.78 6.96
CA PRO A 519 1.21 2.92 5.54
C PRO A 519 1.95 4.11 4.92
N ASP A 520 2.22 4.03 3.62
CA ASP A 520 3.00 5.01 2.84
C ASP A 520 2.48 6.46 2.99
N VAL A 521 1.17 6.66 3.09
CA VAL A 521 0.57 7.97 3.32
C VAL A 521 1.04 8.57 4.66
N LEU A 522 0.94 7.79 5.74
CA LEU A 522 1.38 8.24 7.08
C LEU A 522 2.90 8.35 7.18
N VAL A 523 3.66 7.50 6.46
CA VAL A 523 5.12 7.68 6.31
C VAL A 523 5.43 9.05 5.73
N LYS A 524 4.72 9.46 4.67
CA LYS A 524 4.91 10.77 4.02
C LYS A 524 4.57 11.93 4.97
N GLU A 525 3.50 11.80 5.74
CA GLU A 525 3.13 12.81 6.73
C GLU A 525 4.16 12.91 7.87
N ALA A 526 4.58 11.78 8.42
CA ALA A 526 5.59 11.70 9.47
C ALA A 526 6.93 12.31 9.03
N THR A 527 7.43 11.96 7.84
CA THR A 527 8.69 12.51 7.31
C THR A 527 8.61 14.01 7.06
N LYS A 528 7.44 14.50 6.58
CA LYS A 528 7.21 15.94 6.35
C LYS A 528 7.33 16.77 7.63
N VAL A 529 6.87 16.25 8.76
CA VAL A 529 6.95 16.94 10.07
C VAL A 529 8.23 16.61 10.84
N GLY A 530 9.05 15.64 10.37
CA GLY A 530 10.37 15.32 10.94
C GLY A 530 10.36 14.19 11.99
N VAL A 531 9.25 13.46 12.15
CA VAL A 531 9.19 12.25 12.99
C VAL A 531 10.12 11.20 12.43
N LYS A 532 10.90 10.55 13.30
CA LYS A 532 11.81 9.48 12.91
C LYS A 532 11.11 8.15 12.80
N LEU A 533 11.50 7.40 11.79
CA LEU A 533 10.96 6.10 11.49
C LEU A 533 12.04 5.03 11.64
N ILE A 534 11.62 3.79 11.84
CA ILE A 534 12.48 2.61 11.80
C ILE A 534 11.79 1.52 10.98
N ILE A 535 12.56 0.83 10.15
CA ILE A 535 12.01 -0.27 9.34
C ILE A 535 12.40 -1.59 10.00
N ASN A 536 11.43 -2.38 10.41
CA ASN A 536 11.66 -3.69 11.04
C ASN A 536 10.81 -4.76 10.36
N THR A 537 11.23 -6.02 10.51
CA THR A 537 10.55 -7.14 9.87
C THR A 537 9.49 -7.80 10.73
N ASP A 538 9.54 -7.65 12.05
CA ASP A 538 8.66 -8.35 12.98
C ASP A 538 8.75 -9.89 12.76
N SER A 539 10.00 -10.37 12.47
CA SER A 539 10.23 -11.74 12.04
C SER A 539 10.08 -12.72 13.19
N HIS A 540 9.26 -13.75 12.95
CA HIS A 540 9.10 -14.92 13.82
C HIS A 540 9.84 -16.16 13.25
N GLU A 541 10.44 -16.04 12.08
CA GLU A 541 11.27 -17.04 11.42
C GLU A 541 12.39 -16.33 10.64
N VAL A 542 13.60 -16.87 10.66
CA VAL A 542 14.78 -16.24 10.03
C VAL A 542 14.60 -15.94 8.53
N SER A 543 13.80 -16.73 7.81
CA SER A 543 13.46 -16.48 6.41
C SER A 543 12.68 -15.16 6.20
N GLN A 544 11.94 -14.72 7.21
CA GLN A 544 11.11 -13.52 7.16
C GLN A 544 11.92 -12.23 7.30
N MET A 545 13.17 -12.29 7.78
CA MET A 545 14.09 -11.15 7.79
C MET A 545 14.34 -10.60 6.37
N ASP A 546 14.15 -11.42 5.32
CA ASP A 546 14.20 -10.99 3.93
C ASP A 546 13.03 -10.06 3.52
N ASN A 547 11.99 -9.94 4.35
CA ASN A 547 10.87 -9.02 4.14
C ASN A 547 11.25 -7.55 4.32
N MET A 548 12.44 -7.24 4.87
CA MET A 548 12.96 -5.88 5.01
C MET A 548 12.75 -5.06 3.73
N ARG A 549 12.90 -5.67 2.55
CA ARG A 549 12.66 -5.04 1.23
C ARG A 549 11.26 -4.44 1.08
N PHE A 550 10.25 -5.02 1.69
CA PHE A 550 8.87 -4.53 1.60
C PHE A 550 8.64 -3.34 2.53
N GLY A 551 9.24 -3.33 3.71
CA GLY A 551 9.26 -2.16 4.59
C GLY A 551 9.99 -0.98 3.94
N VAL A 552 11.15 -1.24 3.32
CA VAL A 552 11.87 -0.24 2.51
C VAL A 552 11.00 0.28 1.37
N ALA A 553 10.26 -0.59 0.68
CA ALA A 553 9.37 -0.16 -0.39
C ALA A 553 8.24 0.77 0.12
N VAL A 554 7.64 0.46 1.27
CA VAL A 554 6.63 1.34 1.91
C VAL A 554 7.26 2.69 2.28
N ALA A 555 8.45 2.69 2.87
CA ALA A 555 9.17 3.93 3.21
C ALA A 555 9.46 4.77 1.96
N ARG A 556 9.92 4.15 0.85
CA ARG A 556 10.14 4.80 -0.45
C ARG A 556 8.86 5.40 -1.03
N ARG A 557 7.74 4.66 -0.97
CA ARG A 557 6.42 5.17 -1.38
C ARG A 557 6.00 6.38 -0.56
N GLY A 558 6.35 6.41 0.73
CA GLY A 558 6.16 7.53 1.63
C GLY A 558 7.24 8.63 1.53
N TRP A 559 8.04 8.64 0.44
CA TRP A 559 9.07 9.67 0.17
C TRP A 559 10.24 9.71 1.15
N ALA A 560 10.40 8.68 2.00
CA ALA A 560 11.44 8.64 3.02
C ALA A 560 12.84 8.49 2.40
N SER A 561 13.78 9.22 2.94
CA SER A 561 15.21 9.12 2.67
C SER A 561 15.94 8.45 3.84
N ALA A 562 17.20 8.07 3.67
CA ALA A 562 17.99 7.45 4.74
C ALA A 562 18.01 8.28 6.05
N LYS A 563 18.02 9.62 5.94
CA LYS A 563 18.01 10.52 7.12
C LYS A 563 16.74 10.43 7.97
N ASP A 564 15.64 9.93 7.39
CA ASP A 564 14.34 9.80 8.07
C ASP A 564 14.23 8.46 8.83
N ILE A 565 15.10 7.49 8.51
CA ILE A 565 15.07 6.11 8.99
C ILE A 565 16.22 5.86 9.95
N VAL A 566 15.91 5.55 11.21
CA VAL A 566 16.91 5.44 12.29
C VAL A 566 17.85 4.25 12.09
N ASN A 567 17.37 3.12 11.59
CA ASN A 567 18.24 1.95 11.36
C ASN A 567 19.03 1.96 10.05
N THR A 568 19.17 3.13 9.41
CA THR A 568 20.22 3.39 8.43
C THR A 568 21.50 3.96 9.07
N LEU A 569 21.42 4.37 10.34
CA LEU A 569 22.54 4.92 11.07
C LEU A 569 23.55 3.82 11.44
N PRO A 570 24.86 4.12 11.38
CA PRO A 570 25.88 3.22 11.91
C PRO A 570 25.72 3.07 13.43
N TRP A 571 26.22 1.96 13.98
CA TRP A 571 26.02 1.60 15.38
C TRP A 571 26.28 2.73 16.40
N LEU A 572 27.36 3.49 16.25
CA LEU A 572 27.73 4.56 17.20
C LEU A 572 26.70 5.70 17.28
N GLU A 573 25.95 5.92 16.21
CA GLU A 573 24.87 6.90 16.18
C GLU A 573 23.52 6.27 16.57
N PHE A 574 23.28 5.05 16.10
CA PHE A 574 22.06 4.32 16.38
C PHE A 574 21.87 4.04 17.88
N LYS A 575 22.92 3.59 18.59
CA LYS A 575 22.85 3.28 20.03
C LYS A 575 22.38 4.45 20.91
N LYS A 576 22.50 5.69 20.44
CA LYS A 576 22.05 6.90 21.17
C LYS A 576 20.51 6.97 21.32
N TRP A 577 19.79 6.17 20.56
CA TRP A 577 18.33 6.05 20.65
C TRP A 577 17.88 5.04 21.71
N PHE A 578 18.80 4.27 22.27
CA PHE A 578 18.54 3.20 23.22
C PHE A 578 19.52 3.30 24.39
N SER A 579 19.09 2.80 25.56
CA SER A 579 19.95 2.69 26.74
C SER A 579 20.92 1.51 26.57
N TYR A 580 22.00 1.72 25.82
CA TYR A 580 23.02 0.72 25.56
C TYR A 580 24.36 1.21 26.10
N ASP A 581 24.95 0.49 27.06
CA ASP A 581 26.25 0.76 27.69
C ASP A 581 27.40 0.10 26.90
#